data_f2eca96a033fca272d122106a30890ea
#
_entry.id   f2eca96a033fca272d122106a30890ea
#
_cell.length_a   1.000
_cell.length_b   1.000
_cell.length_c   1.000
_cell.angle_alpha   90.00
_cell.angle_beta   90.00
_cell.angle_gamma   90.00
#
_symmetry.space_group_name_H-M   'P 1'
#
loop_
_entity.id
_entity.type
_entity.pdbx_description
1 polymer ?
#
loop_
_entity_poly.entity_id
_entity_poly.type
_entity_poly.pdbx_seq_one_letter_code
_entity_poly.pdbx_strand_id
1 'polypeptide(L)'
;MAVAQAWLQLTNHQRQKLAPERSLIVFVELDTRHSDGFTVSLRWDRDTGQTQIVVNDARTASDTVFGVPQVNAADAFRHPFRYAP
;
A
#
# COMPACT_ATOMS: atom_id res chain seq x y z
N MET A 1 -31.91 -4.02 -3.30
CA MET A 1 -31.20 -4.16 -2.04
C MET A 1 -31.09 -2.83 -1.34
N ALA A 2 -31.86 -2.66 -0.31
CA ALA A 2 -31.92 -1.39 0.42
C ALA A 2 -30.57 -1.03 1.05
N VAL A 3 -29.84 -2.01 1.55
CA VAL A 3 -28.55 -1.78 2.20
C VAL A 3 -27.52 -1.25 1.20
N ALA A 4 -27.48 -1.82 0.01
CA ALA A 4 -26.53 -1.37 -1.00
C ALA A 4 -26.84 0.04 -1.47
N GLN A 5 -28.11 0.38 -1.62
CA GLN A 5 -28.50 1.72 -2.01
C GLN A 5 -28.18 2.74 -0.91
N ALA A 6 -28.44 2.38 0.33
CA ALA A 6 -28.10 3.23 1.45
C ALA A 6 -26.59 3.52 1.49
N TRP A 7 -25.79 2.49 1.27
CA TRP A 7 -24.36 2.62 1.21
C TRP A 7 -23.90 3.60 0.12
N LEU A 8 -24.51 3.48 -1.06
CA LEU A 8 -24.15 4.33 -2.20
C LEU A 8 -24.52 5.80 -2.00
N GLN A 9 -25.47 6.08 -1.10
CA GLN A 9 -25.89 7.44 -0.80
C GLN A 9 -25.01 8.10 0.27
N LEU A 10 -24.10 7.35 0.90
CA LEU A 10 -23.24 7.89 1.92
C LEU A 10 -22.06 8.64 1.32
N THR A 11 -21.57 9.63 2.05
CA THR A 11 -20.31 10.28 1.72
C THR A 11 -19.14 9.34 1.98
N ASN A 12 -17.98 9.65 1.44
CA ASN A 12 -16.78 8.84 1.72
C ASN A 12 -16.47 8.79 3.20
N HIS A 13 -16.64 9.89 3.90
CA HIS A 13 -16.41 9.94 5.34
C HIS A 13 -17.36 9.00 6.09
N GLN A 14 -18.63 9.02 5.72
CA GLN A 14 -19.62 8.15 6.34
C GLN A 14 -19.36 6.68 6.07
N ARG A 15 -18.95 6.34 4.85
CA ARG A 15 -18.61 4.97 4.49
C ARG A 15 -17.47 4.44 5.32
N GLN A 16 -16.45 5.26 5.56
CA GLN A 16 -15.32 4.88 6.38
C GLN A 16 -15.73 4.57 7.81
N LYS A 17 -16.67 5.33 8.36
CA LYS A 17 -17.19 5.07 9.69
C LYS A 17 -17.95 3.76 9.78
N LEU A 18 -18.70 3.41 8.73
CA LEU A 18 -19.58 2.25 8.75
C LEU A 18 -18.88 0.96 8.37
N ALA A 19 -17.73 1.06 7.70
CA ALA A 19 -16.96 -0.11 7.29
C ALA A 19 -15.52 0.04 7.79
N PRO A 20 -15.33 0.03 9.11
CA PRO A 20 -14.08 0.50 9.70
C PRO A 20 -12.87 -0.35 9.34
N GLU A 21 -12.88 -1.63 9.66
CA GLU A 21 -11.62 -2.37 9.58
C GLU A 21 -11.13 -2.56 8.18
N ARG A 22 -11.99 -2.95 7.28
CA ARG A 22 -11.55 -3.33 5.94
C ARG A 22 -11.24 -2.16 5.04
N SER A 23 -11.92 -1.03 5.26
CA SER A 23 -11.68 0.14 4.45
C SER A 23 -10.59 1.02 5.00
N LEU A 24 -10.06 0.70 6.18
CA LEU A 24 -9.09 1.54 6.87
C LEU A 24 -7.71 0.91 6.96
N ILE A 25 -7.40 -0.02 6.07
CA ILE A 25 -6.01 -0.42 5.92
C ILE A 25 -5.30 0.73 5.23
N VAL A 26 -4.59 1.52 6.01
CA VAL A 26 -3.87 2.69 5.53
C VAL A 26 -2.38 2.41 5.68
N PHE A 27 -1.71 2.32 4.56
CA PHE A 27 -0.27 2.20 4.55
C PHE A 27 0.35 3.58 4.64
N VAL A 28 1.21 3.76 5.64
CA VAL A 28 1.98 4.99 5.80
C VAL A 28 3.32 4.81 5.10
N GLU A 29 3.69 5.77 4.26
CA GLU A 29 4.98 5.73 3.61
C GLU A 29 6.06 6.06 4.63
N LEU A 30 6.96 5.12 4.87
CA LEU A 30 8.07 5.29 5.81
C LEU A 30 9.30 5.86 5.13
N ASP A 31 9.53 5.50 3.88
CA ASP A 31 10.70 5.95 3.16
C ASP A 31 10.48 5.80 1.66
N THR A 32 11.20 6.59 0.88
CA THR A 32 11.15 6.55 -0.58
C THR A 32 12.55 6.84 -1.11
N ARG A 33 12.95 6.11 -2.13
CA ARG A 33 14.22 6.39 -2.81
C ARG A 33 14.05 6.32 -4.32
N HIS A 34 14.89 7.02 -5.03
CA HIS A 34 14.92 7.04 -6.49
C HIS A 34 16.26 6.51 -6.97
N SER A 35 16.22 5.63 -7.94
CA SER A 35 17.44 5.05 -8.49
C SER A 35 17.16 4.51 -9.89
N ASP A 36 17.95 4.93 -10.87
CA ASP A 36 17.94 4.36 -12.24
C ASP A 36 16.56 4.32 -12.90
N GLY A 37 15.75 5.38 -12.69
CA GLY A 37 14.41 5.45 -13.26
C GLY A 37 13.35 4.75 -12.46
N PHE A 38 13.71 4.17 -11.33
CA PHE A 38 12.76 3.54 -10.41
C PHE A 38 12.54 4.41 -9.18
N THR A 39 11.33 4.40 -8.67
CA THR A 39 11.01 4.94 -7.35
C THR A 39 10.59 3.76 -6.48
N VAL A 40 11.24 3.58 -5.37
CA VAL A 40 10.95 2.50 -4.42
C VAL A 40 10.45 3.11 -3.13
N SER A 41 9.26 2.69 -2.70
CA SER A 41 8.65 3.18 -1.47
C SER A 41 8.44 2.02 -0.52
N LEU A 42 8.72 2.27 0.75
CA LEU A 42 8.43 1.34 1.84
C LEU A 42 7.20 1.88 2.58
N ARG A 43 6.18 1.05 2.70
CA ARG A 43 4.94 1.40 3.38
C ARG A 43 4.66 0.44 4.51
N TRP A 44 3.94 0.91 5.49
CA TRP A 44 3.65 0.16 6.70
C TRP A 44 2.24 0.45 7.18
N ASP A 45 1.51 -0.61 7.53
CA ASP A 45 0.23 -0.50 8.22
C ASP A 45 0.48 -0.76 9.70
N ARG A 46 0.34 0.28 10.50
CA ARG A 46 0.64 0.18 11.93
C ARG A 46 -0.36 -0.67 12.70
N ASP A 47 -1.56 -0.86 12.18
CA ASP A 47 -2.58 -1.65 12.88
C ASP A 47 -2.34 -3.15 12.73
N THR A 48 -1.87 -3.56 11.56
CA THR A 48 -1.62 -4.98 11.27
C THR A 48 -0.14 -5.34 11.30
N GLY A 49 0.73 -4.35 11.24
CA GLY A 49 2.16 -4.57 11.12
C GLY A 49 2.61 -4.98 9.71
N GLN A 50 1.72 -4.98 8.75
CA GLN A 50 2.08 -5.35 7.39
C GLN A 50 3.00 -4.32 6.77
N THR A 51 4.02 -4.80 6.06
CA THR A 51 4.90 -3.95 5.28
C THR A 51 4.75 -4.25 3.80
N GLN A 52 4.94 -3.22 2.99
CA GLN A 52 4.69 -3.29 1.56
C GLN A 52 5.75 -2.51 0.82
N ILE A 53 6.22 -3.05 -0.29
CA ILE A 53 7.13 -2.37 -1.19
C ILE A 53 6.35 -1.98 -2.44
N VAL A 54 6.54 -0.73 -2.87
CA VAL A 54 5.98 -0.23 -4.11
C VAL A 54 7.13 0.19 -5.02
N VAL A 55 7.19 -0.40 -6.19
CA VAL A 55 8.21 -0.06 -7.19
C VAL A 55 7.51 0.57 -8.38
N ASN A 56 7.84 1.81 -8.64
CA ASN A 56 7.34 2.53 -9.82
C ASN A 56 8.47 2.62 -10.84
N ASP A 57 8.21 2.14 -12.06
CA ASP A 57 9.14 2.27 -13.18
C ASP A 57 8.67 3.42 -14.06
N ALA A 58 9.40 4.53 -14.03
CA ALA A 58 9.04 5.71 -14.81
C ALA A 58 9.13 5.49 -16.30
N ARG A 59 9.98 4.57 -16.74
CA ARG A 59 10.18 4.31 -18.17
C ARG A 59 8.98 3.61 -18.79
N THR A 60 8.32 2.75 -18.04
CA THR A 60 7.17 1.98 -18.53
C THR A 60 5.85 2.44 -17.92
N ALA A 61 5.91 3.39 -16.99
CA ALA A 61 4.75 3.88 -16.23
C ALA A 61 4.03 2.73 -15.53
N SER A 62 4.76 1.74 -15.04
CA SER A 62 4.19 0.59 -14.36
C SER A 62 4.55 0.59 -12.89
N ASP A 63 3.64 0.07 -12.08
CA ASP A 63 3.82 -0.09 -10.65
C ASP A 63 3.78 -1.55 -10.28
N THR A 64 4.66 -1.95 -9.38
CA THR A 64 4.64 -3.27 -8.77
C THR A 64 4.49 -3.08 -7.27
N VAL A 65 3.53 -3.77 -6.66
CA VAL A 65 3.25 -3.68 -5.24
C VAL A 65 3.28 -5.09 -4.66
N PHE A 66 4.04 -5.28 -3.60
CA PHE A 66 4.10 -6.60 -2.95
C PHE A 66 4.37 -6.45 -1.46
N GLY A 67 3.81 -7.40 -0.69
CA GLY A 67 4.04 -7.44 0.74
C GLY A 67 5.34 -8.14 1.09
N VAL A 68 5.97 -7.72 2.17
CA VAL A 68 7.14 -8.39 2.72
C VAL A 68 7.00 -8.47 4.23
N PRO A 69 7.57 -9.49 4.87
CA PRO A 69 7.62 -9.53 6.34
C PRO A 69 8.42 -8.35 6.87
N GLN A 70 8.03 -7.85 8.04
CA GLN A 70 8.72 -6.72 8.65
C GLN A 70 10.22 -6.95 8.78
N VAL A 71 10.61 -8.16 9.12
CA VAL A 71 12.02 -8.50 9.30
C VAL A 71 12.82 -8.34 8.01
N ASN A 72 12.15 -8.42 6.87
CA ASN A 72 12.78 -8.29 5.55
C ASN A 72 12.58 -6.90 4.93
N ALA A 73 11.86 -6.00 5.61
CA ALA A 73 11.44 -4.74 5.00
C ALA A 73 12.61 -3.88 4.55
N ALA A 74 13.64 -3.74 5.38
CA ALA A 74 14.80 -2.92 5.05
C ALA A 74 15.58 -3.49 3.87
N ASP A 75 15.75 -4.81 3.83
CA ASP A 75 16.45 -5.46 2.73
C ASP A 75 15.65 -5.37 1.44
N ALA A 76 14.33 -5.57 1.52
CA ALA A 76 13.46 -5.46 0.36
C ALA A 76 13.43 -4.03 -0.18
N PHE A 77 13.51 -3.03 0.69
CA PHE A 77 13.56 -1.65 0.26
C PHE A 77 14.84 -1.34 -0.52
N ARG A 78 15.95 -1.92 -0.12
CA ARG A 78 17.23 -1.75 -0.81
C ARG A 78 17.36 -2.62 -2.07
N HIS A 79 16.74 -3.79 -2.05
CA HIS A 79 16.85 -4.77 -3.12
C HIS A 79 15.47 -5.33 -3.49
N PRO A 80 14.58 -4.46 -4.02
CA PRO A 80 13.18 -4.86 -4.23
C PRO A 80 13.01 -6.03 -5.20
N PHE A 81 13.87 -6.13 -6.19
CA PHE A 81 13.73 -7.19 -7.19
C PHE A 81 14.11 -8.57 -6.68
N ARG A 82 14.71 -8.63 -5.50
CA ARG A 82 14.98 -9.89 -4.82
C ARG A 82 13.70 -10.48 -4.24
N TYR A 83 12.72 -9.65 -3.94
CA TYR A 83 11.47 -10.02 -3.29
C TYR A 83 10.25 -9.92 -4.20
N ALA A 84 10.35 -9.23 -5.31
CA ALA A 84 9.24 -9.05 -6.23
C ALA A 84 8.81 -10.39 -6.83
N PRO A 85 7.50 -10.61 -7.01
CA PRO A 85 7.01 -11.83 -7.64
C PRO A 85 7.38 -11.95 -9.10
#